data_2a941b035676b2fb45c5c8e70a183af9
#
_entry.id   2a941b035676b2fb45c5c8e70a183af9
#
_cell.length_a   1.000
_cell.length_b   1.000
_cell.length_c   1.000
_cell.angle_alpha   90.00
_cell.angle_beta   90.00
_cell.angle_gamma   90.00
#
_symmetry.space_group_name_H-M   'P 1'
#
loop_
_entity.id
_entity.type
_entity.pdbx_description
1 polymer ?
#
loop_
_entity_poly.entity_id
_entity_poly.type
_entity_poly.pdbx_seq_one_letter_code
_entity_poly.pdbx_strand_id
1 'polypeptide(L)'
;GDGMMEFNSSFYFSIFIFLLTYAGIMSERIPRSLCALLGAGLVVYSGLVTQEMALRHFIDFNTIGLLAGMMILIGVVKKSGFFEAMALWSVRISKGRPKELLIILGLITGFCASFMDAVTAVLLITPMTISLCRRIHVTPIPTLIAEILLSNIGGSGTMVGDPPNVMIGSATHLVFNDFAMNTGPIALLNVAACIIYLEIIYGKELPKTEMTEEELGKISISSVITDYSILKKSVTILALTILGFIVHNIIGIESATIALTGGVLAILACSVDPHEIFRDVDWDSLFFFIGLFIVVGGLETTGVISALAQAGISAVGGDPEALTFTILWLSGIASAFIDNIPFTATMIPLIHNMQELLGLAHADYMWWALSIGACYGGNGTIIGASPNVIVAALAAKEGYNITFGHFMLKCFPMMLVTLLTSTIYLYVRYFLFGTP
;
A
#
# COMPACT_ATOMS: atom_id res chain seq x y z
N GLY A 1 26.68 -25.40 23.06
CA GLY A 1 26.39 -26.51 22.21
C GLY A 1 25.76 -25.98 20.96
N ASP A 2 26.47 -26.05 19.83
CA ASP A 2 25.97 -25.67 18.50
C ASP A 2 24.77 -26.54 18.15
N GLY A 3 23.56 -26.00 18.33
CA GLY A 3 22.36 -26.59 17.77
C GLY A 3 22.43 -26.42 16.26
N MET A 4 23.01 -27.39 15.55
CA MET A 4 22.87 -27.49 14.11
C MET A 4 21.37 -27.58 13.82
N MET A 5 20.79 -26.58 13.14
CA MET A 5 19.45 -26.70 12.60
C MET A 5 19.42 -27.91 11.68
N GLU A 6 18.66 -28.93 12.02
CA GLU A 6 18.41 -30.04 11.11
C GLU A 6 17.50 -29.54 9.97
N PHE A 7 18.10 -29.27 8.81
CA PHE A 7 17.38 -29.00 7.59
C PHE A 7 16.75 -30.30 7.09
N ASN A 8 15.56 -30.58 7.62
CA ASN A 8 14.81 -31.79 7.27
C ASN A 8 14.04 -31.62 5.94
N SER A 9 13.40 -32.68 5.48
CA SER A 9 12.61 -32.67 4.25
C SER A 9 11.48 -31.62 4.25
N SER A 10 10.88 -31.37 5.42
CA SER A 10 9.82 -30.35 5.58
C SER A 10 10.34 -28.94 5.37
N PHE A 11 11.56 -28.64 5.79
CA PHE A 11 12.23 -27.36 5.55
C PHE A 11 12.32 -27.05 4.04
N TYR A 12 12.88 -27.97 3.28
CA TYR A 12 13.02 -27.79 1.82
C TYR A 12 11.68 -27.83 1.10
N PHE A 13 10.73 -28.62 1.58
CA PHE A 13 9.42 -28.71 0.96
C PHE A 13 8.60 -27.43 1.14
N SER A 14 8.68 -26.80 2.30
CA SER A 14 8.04 -25.50 2.52
C SER A 14 8.63 -24.40 1.63
N ILE A 15 9.94 -24.39 1.44
CA ILE A 15 10.60 -23.48 0.49
C ILE A 15 10.11 -23.75 -0.94
N PHE A 16 10.01 -25.02 -1.33
CA PHE A 16 9.52 -25.39 -2.65
C PHE A 16 8.08 -24.90 -2.90
N ILE A 17 7.18 -25.10 -1.95
CA ILE A 17 5.80 -24.61 -2.05
C ILE A 17 5.77 -23.08 -2.16
N PHE A 18 6.54 -22.39 -1.33
CA PHE A 18 6.64 -20.93 -1.36
C PHE A 18 7.14 -20.42 -2.71
N LEU A 19 8.22 -20.98 -3.23
CA LEU A 19 8.78 -20.56 -4.52
C LEU A 19 7.84 -20.92 -5.68
N LEU A 20 7.16 -22.04 -5.63
CA LEU A 20 6.17 -22.43 -6.62
C LEU A 20 4.96 -21.48 -6.61
N THR A 21 4.48 -21.11 -5.44
CA THR A 21 3.39 -20.14 -5.26
C THR A 21 3.80 -18.77 -5.82
N TYR A 22 5.01 -18.32 -5.49
CA TYR A 22 5.55 -17.07 -6.00
C TYR A 22 5.73 -17.07 -7.52
N ALA A 23 6.26 -18.14 -8.07
CA ALA A 23 6.38 -18.28 -9.53
C ALA A 23 5.02 -18.22 -10.23
N GLY A 24 3.99 -18.83 -9.63
CA GLY A 24 2.61 -18.74 -10.11
C GLY A 24 2.09 -17.29 -10.09
N ILE A 25 2.29 -16.59 -8.99
CA ILE A 25 1.88 -15.18 -8.84
C ILE A 25 2.59 -14.29 -9.86
N MET A 26 3.90 -14.44 -10.00
CA MET A 26 4.71 -13.64 -10.94
C MET A 26 4.45 -13.96 -12.41
N SER A 27 3.91 -15.14 -12.72
CA SER A 27 3.56 -15.50 -14.10
C SER A 27 2.41 -14.69 -14.67
N GLU A 28 1.58 -14.10 -13.81
CA GLU A 28 0.34 -13.37 -14.16
C GLU A 28 -0.66 -14.16 -15.02
N ARG A 29 -0.39 -15.46 -15.24
CA ARG A 29 -1.28 -16.33 -16.02
C ARG A 29 -2.49 -16.81 -15.24
N ILE A 30 -2.37 -16.88 -13.92
CA ILE A 30 -3.40 -17.30 -12.98
C ILE A 30 -3.58 -16.16 -11.99
N PRO A 31 -4.82 -15.81 -11.59
CA PRO A 31 -5.04 -14.81 -10.55
C PRO A 31 -4.23 -15.11 -9.28
N ARG A 32 -3.61 -14.10 -8.72
CA ARG A 32 -2.72 -14.23 -7.55
C ARG A 32 -3.40 -14.88 -6.34
N SER A 33 -4.68 -14.61 -6.14
CA SER A 33 -5.48 -15.23 -5.09
C SER A 33 -5.56 -16.74 -5.23
N LEU A 34 -5.76 -17.25 -6.45
CA LEU A 34 -5.83 -18.67 -6.72
C LEU A 34 -4.47 -19.35 -6.49
N CYS A 35 -3.38 -18.71 -6.92
CA CYS A 35 -2.03 -19.21 -6.65
C CYS A 35 -1.76 -19.30 -5.14
N ALA A 36 -2.09 -18.28 -4.39
CA ALA A 36 -1.89 -18.23 -2.94
C ALA A 36 -2.75 -19.27 -2.21
N LEU A 37 -4.03 -19.42 -2.59
CA LEU A 37 -4.94 -20.42 -2.01
C LEU A 37 -4.51 -21.85 -2.33
N LEU A 38 -4.04 -22.12 -3.54
CA LEU A 38 -3.49 -23.43 -3.90
C LEU A 38 -2.21 -23.74 -3.09
N GLY A 39 -1.32 -22.76 -2.95
CA GLY A 39 -0.14 -22.87 -2.10
C GLY A 39 -0.51 -23.16 -0.64
N ALA A 40 -1.49 -22.44 -0.11
CA ALA A 40 -2.04 -22.65 1.22
C ALA A 40 -2.63 -24.08 1.38
N GLY A 41 -3.38 -24.53 0.40
CA GLY A 41 -3.89 -25.91 0.36
C GLY A 41 -2.76 -26.94 0.44
N LEU A 42 -1.71 -26.78 -0.37
CA LEU A 42 -0.54 -27.67 -0.36
C LEU A 42 0.15 -27.68 1.01
N VAL A 43 0.29 -26.54 1.65
CA VAL A 43 0.89 -26.42 3.00
C VAL A 43 0.08 -27.18 4.04
N VAL A 44 -1.25 -27.06 4.00
CA VAL A 44 -2.14 -27.75 4.95
C VAL A 44 -2.23 -29.25 4.64
N TYR A 45 -2.46 -29.64 3.38
CA TYR A 45 -2.56 -31.06 2.98
C TYR A 45 -1.26 -31.84 3.20
N SER A 46 -0.11 -31.19 3.08
CA SER A 46 1.19 -31.81 3.36
C SER A 46 1.50 -31.93 4.85
N GLY A 47 0.67 -31.35 5.72
CA GLY A 47 0.87 -31.40 7.18
C GLY A 47 1.95 -30.45 7.71
N LEU A 48 2.47 -29.54 6.89
CA LEU A 48 3.42 -28.51 7.35
C LEU A 48 2.78 -27.55 8.36
N VAL A 49 1.51 -27.25 8.16
CA VAL A 49 0.66 -26.45 9.06
C VAL A 49 -0.63 -27.21 9.30
N THR A 50 -1.06 -27.31 10.55
CA THR A 50 -2.37 -27.89 10.85
C THR A 50 -3.48 -26.93 10.45
N GLN A 51 -4.66 -27.45 10.13
CA GLN A 51 -5.83 -26.63 9.79
C GLN A 51 -6.17 -25.65 10.93
N GLU A 52 -6.04 -26.06 12.18
CA GLU A 52 -6.29 -25.21 13.33
C GLU A 52 -5.29 -24.05 13.41
N MET A 53 -4.00 -24.32 13.21
CA MET A 53 -2.97 -23.25 13.17
C MET A 53 -3.21 -22.31 12.00
N ALA A 54 -3.55 -22.82 10.81
CA ALA A 54 -3.85 -22.00 9.65
C ALA A 54 -4.96 -20.99 9.95
N LEU A 55 -6.07 -21.46 10.51
CA LEU A 55 -7.26 -20.63 10.76
C LEU A 55 -7.12 -19.71 11.98
N ARG A 56 -6.44 -20.14 13.04
CA ARG A 56 -6.40 -19.41 14.31
C ARG A 56 -5.15 -18.58 14.53
N HIS A 57 -4.05 -18.96 13.88
CA HIS A 57 -2.74 -18.37 14.15
C HIS A 57 -2.16 -17.61 12.97
N PHE A 58 -2.23 -18.17 11.76
CA PHE A 58 -1.58 -17.56 10.60
C PHE A 58 -2.45 -16.58 9.85
N ILE A 59 -3.76 -16.85 9.70
CA ILE A 59 -4.65 -15.88 9.05
C ILE A 59 -4.86 -14.68 9.98
N ASP A 60 -4.40 -13.53 9.53
CA ASP A 60 -4.61 -12.27 10.25
C ASP A 60 -5.96 -11.65 9.86
N PHE A 61 -6.99 -12.01 10.62
CA PHE A 61 -8.35 -11.50 10.39
C PHE A 61 -8.48 -10.00 10.68
N ASN A 62 -7.60 -9.39 11.49
CA ASN A 62 -7.61 -7.95 11.71
C ASN A 62 -7.21 -7.22 10.43
N THR A 63 -6.15 -7.66 9.74
CA THR A 63 -5.78 -7.11 8.43
C THR A 63 -6.93 -7.25 7.41
N ILE A 64 -7.51 -8.44 7.30
CA ILE A 64 -8.59 -8.72 6.35
C ILE A 64 -9.82 -7.87 6.67
N GLY A 65 -10.23 -7.81 7.93
CA GLY A 65 -11.38 -7.04 8.38
C GLY A 65 -11.19 -5.54 8.21
N LEU A 66 -10.01 -5.01 8.47
CA LEU A 66 -9.69 -3.60 8.26
C LEU A 66 -9.79 -3.23 6.78
N LEU A 67 -9.16 -4.02 5.90
CA LEU A 67 -9.23 -3.78 4.46
C LEU A 67 -10.67 -3.89 3.94
N ALA A 68 -11.37 -4.94 4.29
CA ALA A 68 -12.78 -5.12 3.88
C ALA A 68 -13.68 -3.99 4.37
N GLY A 69 -13.54 -3.59 5.63
CA GLY A 69 -14.32 -2.49 6.21
C GLY A 69 -14.08 -1.15 5.51
N MET A 70 -12.82 -0.84 5.20
CA MET A 70 -12.49 0.37 4.44
C MET A 70 -12.97 0.32 3.00
N MET A 71 -12.87 -0.82 2.32
CA MET A 71 -13.41 -0.99 0.97
C MET A 71 -14.93 -0.79 0.94
N ILE A 72 -15.66 -1.29 1.94
CA ILE A 72 -17.11 -1.08 2.09
C ILE A 72 -17.41 0.41 2.29
N LEU A 73 -16.75 1.05 3.24
CA LEU A 73 -16.96 2.47 3.55
C LEU A 73 -16.69 3.37 2.35
N ILE A 74 -15.56 3.17 1.69
CA ILE A 74 -15.20 3.93 0.49
C ILE A 74 -16.14 3.64 -0.68
N GLY A 75 -16.64 2.41 -0.81
CA GLY A 75 -17.66 2.06 -1.78
C GLY A 75 -18.94 2.89 -1.62
N VAL A 76 -19.33 3.18 -0.37
CA VAL A 76 -20.47 4.09 -0.08
C VAL A 76 -20.12 5.54 -0.42
N VAL A 77 -18.94 6.02 -0.03
CA VAL A 77 -18.46 7.38 -0.38
C VAL A 77 -18.45 7.58 -1.90
N LYS A 78 -17.98 6.59 -2.64
CA LYS A 78 -17.95 6.59 -4.11
C LYS A 78 -19.33 6.85 -4.73
N LYS A 79 -20.39 6.30 -4.14
CA LYS A 79 -21.78 6.50 -4.62
C LYS A 79 -22.24 7.95 -4.60
N SER A 80 -21.63 8.80 -3.78
CA SER A 80 -21.99 10.22 -3.66
C SER A 80 -21.46 11.10 -4.79
N GLY A 81 -20.51 10.63 -5.60
CA GLY A 81 -19.80 11.45 -6.58
C GLY A 81 -18.65 12.29 -5.99
N PHE A 82 -18.22 11.98 -4.77
CA PHE A 82 -17.18 12.75 -4.07
C PHE A 82 -15.85 12.82 -4.85
N PHE A 83 -15.40 11.69 -5.39
CA PHE A 83 -14.12 11.62 -6.10
C PHE A 83 -14.16 12.34 -7.45
N GLU A 84 -15.29 12.24 -8.15
CA GLU A 84 -15.56 12.99 -9.38
C GLU A 84 -15.56 14.51 -9.12
N ALA A 85 -16.16 14.93 -8.02
CA ALA A 85 -16.14 16.33 -7.61
C ALA A 85 -14.71 16.82 -7.31
N MET A 86 -13.89 16.02 -6.62
CA MET A 86 -12.49 16.35 -6.37
C MET A 86 -11.68 16.49 -7.66
N ALA A 87 -11.88 15.60 -8.62
CA ALA A 87 -11.21 15.64 -9.91
C ALA A 87 -11.59 16.90 -10.71
N LEU A 88 -12.87 17.24 -10.77
CA LEU A 88 -13.32 18.47 -11.42
C LEU A 88 -12.84 19.75 -10.71
N TRP A 89 -12.79 19.71 -9.38
CA TRP A 89 -12.24 20.80 -8.58
C TRP A 89 -10.75 21.03 -8.90
N SER A 90 -9.98 19.97 -9.14
CA SER A 90 -8.58 20.07 -9.53
C SER A 90 -8.40 20.81 -10.86
N VAL A 91 -9.27 20.56 -11.85
CA VAL A 91 -9.26 21.29 -13.12
C VAL A 91 -9.55 22.77 -12.92
N ARG A 92 -10.51 23.09 -12.06
CA ARG A 92 -10.90 24.47 -11.78
C ARG A 92 -9.77 25.25 -11.13
N ILE A 93 -9.07 24.67 -10.15
CA ILE A 93 -7.93 25.31 -9.48
C ILE A 93 -6.73 25.47 -10.42
N SER A 94 -6.41 24.41 -11.18
CA SER A 94 -5.30 24.42 -12.12
C SER A 94 -5.57 25.28 -13.36
N LYS A 95 -6.82 25.71 -13.56
CA LYS A 95 -7.30 26.35 -14.80
C LYS A 95 -7.02 25.51 -16.05
N GLY A 96 -6.98 24.19 -15.90
CA GLY A 96 -6.64 23.25 -16.97
C GLY A 96 -5.19 23.28 -17.42
N ARG A 97 -4.30 23.94 -16.67
CA ARG A 97 -2.87 23.95 -16.97
C ARG A 97 -2.26 22.58 -16.66
N PRO A 98 -1.66 21.89 -17.64
CA PRO A 98 -1.23 20.50 -17.49
C PRO A 98 -0.27 20.23 -16.33
N LYS A 99 0.67 21.13 -16.08
CA LYS A 99 1.64 21.01 -15.00
C LYS A 99 0.98 21.08 -13.62
N GLU A 100 0.15 22.09 -13.41
CA GLU A 100 -0.57 22.29 -12.15
C GLU A 100 -1.60 21.17 -11.93
N LEU A 101 -2.26 20.72 -13.00
CA LEU A 101 -3.19 19.60 -12.95
C LEU A 101 -2.50 18.31 -12.52
N LEU A 102 -1.31 18.03 -13.07
CA LEU A 102 -0.49 16.89 -12.68
C LEU A 102 -0.16 16.91 -11.18
N ILE A 103 0.27 18.05 -10.66
CA ILE A 103 0.61 18.19 -9.24
C ILE A 103 -0.62 18.04 -8.37
N ILE A 104 -1.73 18.69 -8.70
CA ILE A 104 -2.94 18.68 -7.88
C ILE A 104 -3.58 17.28 -7.87
N LEU A 105 -3.72 16.63 -9.03
CA LEU A 105 -4.25 15.26 -9.11
C LEU A 105 -3.35 14.26 -8.40
N GLY A 106 -2.04 14.40 -8.54
CA GLY A 106 -1.09 13.58 -7.81
C GLY A 106 -1.20 13.76 -6.30
N LEU A 107 -1.32 15.00 -5.82
CA LEU A 107 -1.52 15.30 -4.39
C LEU A 107 -2.85 14.78 -3.86
N ILE A 108 -3.94 14.92 -4.63
CA ILE A 108 -5.25 14.36 -4.27
C ILE A 108 -5.16 12.84 -4.16
N THR A 109 -4.52 12.19 -5.12
CA THR A 109 -4.35 10.73 -5.11
C THR A 109 -3.52 10.28 -3.91
N GLY A 110 -2.42 10.95 -3.61
CA GLY A 110 -1.60 10.67 -2.44
C GLY A 110 -2.33 10.91 -1.12
N PHE A 111 -3.10 11.98 -1.02
CA PHE A 111 -3.94 12.25 0.15
C PHE A 111 -5.02 11.17 0.33
N CYS A 112 -5.74 10.82 -0.73
CA CYS A 112 -6.73 9.76 -0.70
C CYS A 112 -6.09 8.42 -0.29
N ALA A 113 -4.93 8.08 -0.86
CA ALA A 113 -4.21 6.86 -0.53
C ALA A 113 -3.83 6.77 0.95
N SER A 114 -3.64 7.89 1.64
CA SER A 114 -3.35 7.89 3.08
C SER A 114 -4.50 7.36 3.94
N PHE A 115 -5.74 7.36 3.44
CA PHE A 115 -6.92 6.98 4.21
C PHE A 115 -7.74 5.83 3.63
N MET A 116 -7.44 5.39 2.40
CA MET A 116 -8.25 4.37 1.72
C MET A 116 -7.43 3.30 1.01
N ASP A 117 -6.22 3.13 1.18
CA ASP A 117 -5.27 2.36 0.39
C ASP A 117 -5.01 2.91 -1.04
N ALA A 118 -3.78 2.68 -1.51
CA ALA A 118 -3.32 3.22 -2.77
C ALA A 118 -4.02 2.61 -4.00
N VAL A 119 -4.41 1.33 -3.92
CA VAL A 119 -5.14 0.64 -5.02
C VAL A 119 -6.49 1.29 -5.26
N THR A 120 -7.27 1.46 -4.21
CA THR A 120 -8.59 2.09 -4.28
C THR A 120 -8.47 3.54 -4.76
N ALA A 121 -7.51 4.31 -4.27
CA ALA A 121 -7.28 5.68 -4.69
C ALA A 121 -7.04 5.80 -6.20
N VAL A 122 -6.14 4.99 -6.76
CA VAL A 122 -5.85 5.05 -8.20
C VAL A 122 -7.00 4.50 -9.06
N LEU A 123 -7.71 3.47 -8.60
CA LEU A 123 -8.89 2.96 -9.30
C LEU A 123 -9.97 4.03 -9.48
N LEU A 124 -10.14 4.89 -8.49
CA LEU A 124 -11.15 5.95 -8.53
C LEU A 124 -10.70 7.16 -9.35
N ILE A 125 -9.45 7.57 -9.23
CA ILE A 125 -8.97 8.83 -9.80
C ILE A 125 -8.44 8.67 -11.23
N THR A 126 -7.77 7.56 -11.55
CA THR A 126 -7.16 7.33 -12.87
C THR A 126 -8.13 7.47 -14.06
N PRO A 127 -9.33 6.87 -14.05
CA PRO A 127 -10.25 7.04 -15.18
C PRO A 127 -10.66 8.48 -15.43
N MET A 128 -10.81 9.26 -14.35
CA MET A 128 -11.14 10.67 -14.44
C MET A 128 -9.96 11.48 -14.95
N THR A 129 -8.76 11.19 -14.51
CA THR A 129 -7.53 11.81 -15.01
C THR A 129 -7.38 11.61 -16.52
N ILE A 130 -7.58 10.40 -17.01
CA ILE A 130 -7.53 10.12 -18.46
C ILE A 130 -8.57 10.95 -19.22
N SER A 131 -9.80 11.02 -18.71
CA SER A 131 -10.88 11.80 -19.30
C SER A 131 -10.56 13.30 -19.31
N LEU A 132 -10.03 13.82 -18.20
CA LEU A 132 -9.65 15.24 -18.09
C LEU A 132 -8.48 15.62 -19.01
N CYS A 133 -7.44 14.79 -19.06
CA CYS A 133 -6.30 15.00 -19.96
C CYS A 133 -6.72 14.96 -21.42
N ARG A 134 -7.65 14.09 -21.79
CA ARG A 134 -8.23 14.05 -23.14
C ARG A 134 -8.98 15.33 -23.49
N ARG A 135 -9.71 15.92 -22.53
CA ARG A 135 -10.41 17.20 -22.69
C ARG A 135 -9.48 18.36 -23.00
N ILE A 136 -8.32 18.41 -22.34
CA ILE A 136 -7.33 19.47 -22.54
C ILE A 136 -6.28 19.11 -23.60
N HIS A 137 -6.50 18.03 -24.34
CA HIS A 137 -5.66 17.57 -25.45
C HIS A 137 -4.20 17.31 -25.07
N VAL A 138 -3.96 16.75 -23.89
CA VAL A 138 -2.63 16.32 -23.43
C VAL A 138 -2.58 14.83 -23.13
N THR A 139 -1.39 14.24 -23.26
CA THR A 139 -1.20 12.85 -22.85
C THR A 139 -1.36 12.70 -21.34
N PRO A 140 -2.12 11.70 -20.85
CA PRO A 140 -2.29 11.48 -19.41
C PRO A 140 -1.07 10.82 -18.75
N ILE A 141 -0.12 10.25 -19.49
CA ILE A 141 0.97 9.44 -18.95
C ILE A 141 1.76 10.15 -17.85
N PRO A 142 2.21 11.41 -18.00
CA PRO A 142 2.90 12.12 -16.92
C PRO A 142 2.05 12.25 -15.65
N THR A 143 0.78 12.57 -15.77
CA THR A 143 -0.14 12.71 -14.63
C THR A 143 -0.40 11.37 -13.97
N LEU A 144 -0.54 10.29 -14.74
CA LEU A 144 -0.71 8.94 -14.22
C LEU A 144 0.53 8.46 -13.46
N ILE A 145 1.73 8.78 -13.94
CA ILE A 145 2.98 8.50 -13.23
C ILE A 145 3.03 9.28 -11.91
N ALA A 146 2.62 10.53 -11.91
CA ALA A 146 2.53 11.33 -10.69
C ALA A 146 1.55 10.72 -9.67
N GLU A 147 0.39 10.27 -10.12
CA GLU A 147 -0.60 9.58 -9.27
C GLU A 147 -0.04 8.30 -8.67
N ILE A 148 0.64 7.48 -9.45
CA ILE A 148 1.30 6.25 -8.96
C ILE A 148 2.32 6.58 -7.88
N LEU A 149 3.28 7.45 -8.18
CA LEU A 149 4.35 7.81 -7.25
C LEU A 149 3.79 8.38 -5.94
N LEU A 150 2.87 9.31 -6.05
CA LEU A 150 2.30 10.00 -4.90
C LEU A 150 1.30 9.14 -4.13
N SER A 151 0.62 8.17 -4.76
CA SER A 151 -0.23 7.22 -4.04
C SER A 151 0.58 6.28 -3.14
N ASN A 152 1.67 5.74 -3.64
CA ASN A 152 2.56 4.88 -2.85
C ASN A 152 3.28 5.66 -1.74
N ILE A 153 3.72 6.89 -2.02
CA ILE A 153 4.33 7.75 -1.00
C ILE A 153 3.30 8.17 0.05
N GLY A 154 2.13 8.66 -0.38
CA GLY A 154 1.06 9.09 0.53
C GLY A 154 0.52 7.94 1.37
N GLY A 155 0.31 6.79 0.77
CA GLY A 155 -0.16 5.58 1.45
C GLY A 155 0.78 5.13 2.58
N SER A 156 2.07 5.35 2.44
CA SER A 156 3.06 5.02 3.48
C SER A 156 2.91 5.85 4.77
N GLY A 157 2.24 6.99 4.69
CA GLY A 157 2.16 7.95 5.80
C GLY A 157 1.23 7.57 6.95
N THR A 158 0.37 6.58 6.77
CA THR A 158 -0.56 6.09 7.80
C THR A 158 -0.62 4.57 7.84
N MET A 159 -1.19 4.03 8.91
CA MET A 159 -1.38 2.59 9.07
C MET A 159 -2.31 2.00 8.01
N VAL A 160 -3.32 2.74 7.58
CA VAL A 160 -4.39 2.25 6.69
C VAL A 160 -4.13 2.55 5.20
N GLY A 161 -3.10 3.33 4.90
CA GLY A 161 -2.86 3.84 3.56
C GLY A 161 -2.21 2.85 2.60
N ASP A 162 -1.54 1.83 3.11
CA ASP A 162 -0.88 0.81 2.28
C ASP A 162 -0.97 -0.56 2.98
N PRO A 163 -1.26 -1.65 2.27
CA PRO A 163 -1.33 -2.98 2.85
C PRO A 163 -0.14 -3.40 3.71
N PRO A 164 1.12 -3.14 3.37
CA PRO A 164 2.24 -3.41 4.25
C PRO A 164 2.09 -2.80 5.65
N ASN A 165 1.61 -1.57 5.74
CA ASN A 165 1.40 -0.89 7.01
C ASN A 165 0.27 -1.50 7.83
N VAL A 166 -0.83 -1.90 7.17
CA VAL A 166 -1.93 -2.63 7.81
C VAL A 166 -1.42 -3.93 8.44
N MET A 167 -0.61 -4.67 7.70
CA MET A 167 -0.05 -5.95 8.15
C MET A 167 0.92 -5.77 9.32
N ILE A 168 1.82 -4.78 9.25
CA ILE A 168 2.75 -4.45 10.33
C ILE A 168 1.98 -4.01 11.57
N GLY A 169 1.01 -3.11 11.44
CA GLY A 169 0.18 -2.64 12.54
C GLY A 169 -0.60 -3.78 13.21
N SER A 170 -1.13 -4.72 12.43
CA SER A 170 -1.84 -5.87 12.98
C SER A 170 -0.93 -6.88 13.67
N ALA A 171 0.28 -7.06 13.15
CA ALA A 171 1.26 -8.04 13.68
C ALA A 171 2.09 -7.52 14.87
N THR A 172 2.01 -6.24 15.18
CA THR A 172 2.82 -5.59 16.22
C THR A 172 1.92 -4.85 17.22
N HIS A 173 2.55 -4.23 18.21
CA HIS A 173 1.88 -3.34 19.16
C HIS A 173 1.66 -1.92 18.60
N LEU A 174 2.13 -1.64 17.37
CA LEU A 174 2.09 -0.33 16.74
C LEU A 174 0.66 0.02 16.31
N VAL A 175 0.24 1.23 16.64
CA VAL A 175 -1.09 1.73 16.39
C VAL A 175 -1.12 2.83 15.33
N PHE A 176 -2.29 3.26 14.89
CA PHE A 176 -2.44 4.30 13.86
C PHE A 176 -1.59 5.55 14.14
N ASN A 177 -1.57 6.03 15.38
CA ASN A 177 -0.82 7.22 15.75
C ASN A 177 0.69 7.02 15.62
N ASP A 178 1.20 5.81 15.89
CA ASP A 178 2.62 5.51 15.76
C ASP A 178 3.05 5.64 14.29
N PHE A 179 2.25 5.11 13.36
CA PHE A 179 2.50 5.31 11.93
C PHE A 179 2.44 6.79 11.55
N ALA A 180 1.39 7.50 11.93
CA ALA A 180 1.25 8.92 11.62
C ALA A 180 2.42 9.77 12.13
N MET A 181 2.98 9.45 13.30
CA MET A 181 4.10 10.16 13.92
C MET A 181 5.47 9.73 13.39
N ASN A 182 5.63 8.51 12.90
CA ASN A 182 6.91 7.98 12.47
C ASN A 182 7.05 7.88 10.94
N THR A 183 6.03 7.42 10.23
CA THR A 183 6.05 7.36 8.75
C THR A 183 5.44 8.61 8.10
N GLY A 184 4.55 9.32 8.79
CA GLY A 184 3.92 10.55 8.29
C GLY A 184 4.92 11.63 7.92
N PRO A 185 5.86 12.04 8.79
CA PRO A 185 6.81 13.10 8.48
C PRO A 185 7.69 12.80 7.26
N ILE A 186 8.19 11.57 7.13
CA ILE A 186 9.01 11.19 5.96
C ILE A 186 8.16 11.10 4.70
N ALA A 187 6.90 10.68 4.80
CA ALA A 187 5.97 10.69 3.67
C ALA A 187 5.75 12.12 3.17
N LEU A 188 5.52 13.09 4.04
CA LEU A 188 5.36 14.50 3.66
C LEU A 188 6.63 15.06 3.01
N LEU A 189 7.81 14.75 3.57
CA LEU A 189 9.08 15.14 2.97
C LEU A 189 9.24 14.56 1.55
N ASN A 190 8.91 13.29 1.38
CA ASN A 190 9.02 12.61 0.09
C ASN A 190 7.93 13.03 -0.91
N VAL A 191 6.75 13.44 -0.46
CA VAL A 191 5.75 14.11 -1.31
C VAL A 191 6.35 15.39 -1.89
N ALA A 192 6.96 16.23 -1.08
CA ALA A 192 7.61 17.47 -1.54
C ALA A 192 8.76 17.16 -2.52
N ALA A 193 9.61 16.20 -2.18
CA ALA A 193 10.70 15.77 -3.07
C ALA A 193 10.18 15.21 -4.41
N CYS A 194 9.08 14.46 -4.37
CA CYS A 194 8.45 13.90 -5.57
C CYS A 194 7.88 15.01 -6.47
N ILE A 195 7.24 16.02 -5.91
CA ILE A 195 6.74 17.16 -6.68
C ILE A 195 7.89 17.87 -7.39
N ILE A 196 8.99 18.14 -6.69
CA ILE A 196 10.18 18.76 -7.28
C ILE A 196 10.74 17.86 -8.40
N TYR A 197 10.82 16.57 -8.17
CA TYR A 197 11.28 15.61 -9.18
C TYR A 197 10.37 15.60 -10.42
N LEU A 198 9.06 15.57 -10.25
CA LEU A 198 8.09 15.62 -11.34
C LEU A 198 8.18 16.92 -12.15
N GLU A 199 8.43 18.03 -11.48
CA GLU A 199 8.70 19.32 -12.16
C GLU A 199 9.97 19.28 -13.01
N ILE A 200 11.01 18.59 -12.55
CA ILE A 200 12.27 18.45 -13.28
C ILE A 200 12.07 17.60 -14.54
N ILE A 201 11.40 16.44 -14.41
CA ILE A 201 11.29 15.48 -15.52
C ILE A 201 10.20 15.84 -16.54
N TYR A 202 9.12 16.49 -16.10
CA TYR A 202 7.96 16.79 -16.95
C TYR A 202 7.67 18.26 -17.17
N GLY A 203 8.24 19.15 -16.36
CA GLY A 203 7.91 20.58 -16.42
C GLY A 203 8.21 21.27 -17.74
N LYS A 204 9.16 20.73 -18.52
CA LYS A 204 9.49 21.23 -19.86
C LYS A 204 8.76 20.51 -20.98
N GLU A 205 8.31 19.27 -20.74
CA GLU A 205 7.62 18.43 -21.73
C GLU A 205 6.12 18.76 -21.81
N LEU A 206 5.53 19.25 -20.72
CA LEU A 206 4.12 19.56 -20.66
C LEU A 206 3.82 20.91 -21.35
N PRO A 207 2.76 20.97 -22.17
CA PRO A 207 2.36 22.21 -22.82
C PRO A 207 1.92 23.25 -21.79
N LYS A 208 2.17 24.53 -22.11
CA LYS A 208 1.76 25.68 -21.27
C LYS A 208 0.40 26.23 -21.73
N THR A 209 -0.56 25.35 -21.93
CA THR A 209 -1.93 25.69 -22.33
C THR A 209 -2.79 25.92 -21.09
N GLU A 210 -3.80 26.76 -21.24
CA GLU A 210 -4.76 27.12 -20.20
C GLU A 210 -6.18 27.07 -20.80
N MET A 211 -7.15 26.62 -20.03
CA MET A 211 -8.56 26.66 -20.42
C MET A 211 -9.07 28.08 -20.36
N THR A 212 -9.95 28.44 -21.30
CA THR A 212 -10.64 29.75 -21.28
C THR A 212 -11.62 29.83 -20.10
N GLU A 213 -11.95 31.04 -19.65
CA GLU A 213 -12.96 31.22 -18.60
C GLU A 213 -14.33 30.65 -18.99
N GLU A 214 -14.66 30.68 -20.26
CA GLU A 214 -15.89 30.10 -20.79
C GLU A 214 -15.88 28.56 -20.63
N GLU A 215 -14.78 27.89 -20.99
CA GLU A 215 -14.61 26.45 -20.82
C GLU A 215 -14.63 26.05 -19.34
N LEU A 216 -13.97 26.81 -18.45
CA LEU A 216 -14.01 26.61 -17.01
C LEU A 216 -15.41 26.81 -16.44
N GLY A 217 -16.16 27.76 -16.95
CA GLY A 217 -17.55 28.03 -16.54
C GLY A 217 -18.51 26.89 -16.88
N LYS A 218 -18.18 26.07 -17.87
CA LYS A 218 -18.96 24.87 -18.25
C LYS A 218 -18.73 23.69 -17.30
N ILE A 219 -17.70 23.74 -16.45
CA ILE A 219 -17.40 22.70 -15.46
C ILE A 219 -18.28 22.92 -14.23
N SER A 220 -19.28 22.07 -14.07
CA SER A 220 -20.16 22.07 -12.90
C SER A 220 -19.77 20.94 -11.95
N ILE A 221 -19.18 21.29 -10.81
CA ILE A 221 -18.83 20.32 -9.76
C ILE A 221 -20.09 19.71 -9.15
N SER A 222 -21.13 20.52 -8.98
CA SER A 222 -22.42 20.06 -8.43
C SER A 222 -23.13 19.03 -9.29
N SER A 223 -22.87 19.00 -10.60
CA SER A 223 -23.52 18.06 -11.52
C SER A 223 -23.09 16.61 -11.35
N VAL A 224 -21.90 16.38 -10.79
CA VAL A 224 -21.34 15.04 -10.56
C VAL A 224 -21.67 14.48 -9.18
N ILE A 225 -22.17 15.31 -8.27
CA ILE A 225 -22.61 14.88 -6.95
C ILE A 225 -24.01 14.27 -7.11
N THR A 226 -24.09 12.97 -6.96
CA THR A 226 -25.30 12.19 -7.20
C THR A 226 -26.37 12.48 -6.14
N ASP A 227 -25.96 12.56 -4.87
CA ASP A 227 -26.83 12.84 -3.73
C ASP A 227 -26.02 13.51 -2.62
N TYR A 228 -26.40 14.74 -2.26
CA TYR A 228 -25.77 15.49 -1.18
C TYR A 228 -26.00 14.88 0.21
N SER A 229 -27.11 14.15 0.39
CA SER A 229 -27.39 13.44 1.63
C SER A 229 -26.39 12.30 1.84
N ILE A 230 -26.16 11.50 0.79
CA ILE A 230 -25.15 10.42 0.80
C ILE A 230 -23.76 11.03 1.02
N LEU A 231 -23.42 12.11 0.33
CA LEU A 231 -22.14 12.80 0.47
C LEU A 231 -21.87 13.21 1.92
N LYS A 232 -22.79 13.95 2.52
CA LYS A 232 -22.63 14.42 3.90
C LYS A 232 -22.52 13.29 4.90
N LYS A 233 -23.40 12.29 4.81
CA LYS A 233 -23.43 11.16 5.74
C LYS A 233 -22.18 10.27 5.59
N SER A 234 -21.83 9.90 4.38
CA SER A 234 -20.70 9.00 4.12
C SER A 234 -19.35 9.64 4.47
N VAL A 235 -19.13 10.90 4.11
CA VAL A 235 -17.92 11.64 4.47
C VAL A 235 -17.83 11.87 5.97
N THR A 236 -18.95 12.15 6.64
CA THR A 236 -18.98 12.27 8.10
C THR A 236 -18.60 10.94 8.77
N ILE A 237 -19.15 9.82 8.30
CA ILE A 237 -18.81 8.49 8.82
C ILE A 237 -17.35 8.15 8.54
N LEU A 238 -16.82 8.50 7.38
CA LEU A 238 -15.41 8.33 7.08
C LEU A 238 -14.52 9.13 8.05
N ALA A 239 -14.85 10.39 8.30
CA ALA A 239 -14.12 11.22 9.26
C ALA A 239 -14.21 10.64 10.69
N LEU A 240 -15.36 10.15 11.12
CA LEU A 240 -15.54 9.48 12.41
C LEU A 240 -14.74 8.15 12.48
N THR A 241 -14.66 7.41 11.40
CA THR A 241 -13.87 6.18 11.32
C THR A 241 -12.38 6.48 11.47
N ILE A 242 -11.87 7.51 10.79
CA ILE A 242 -10.48 7.97 10.95
C ILE A 242 -10.22 8.44 12.38
N LEU A 243 -11.16 9.19 12.98
CA LEU A 243 -11.07 9.56 14.40
C LEU A 243 -11.05 8.32 15.30
N GLY A 244 -11.85 7.30 14.97
CA GLY A 244 -11.82 6.01 15.63
C GLY A 244 -10.44 5.35 15.58
N PHE A 245 -9.74 5.39 14.45
CA PHE A 245 -8.38 4.89 14.35
C PHE A 245 -7.39 5.68 15.23
N ILE A 246 -7.58 6.97 15.40
CA ILE A 246 -6.73 7.78 16.27
C ILE A 246 -6.88 7.38 17.74
N VAL A 247 -8.07 7.00 18.15
CA VAL A 247 -8.39 6.71 19.57
C VAL A 247 -8.48 5.21 19.87
N HIS A 248 -8.34 4.32 18.88
CA HIS A 248 -8.62 2.88 19.04
C HIS A 248 -7.80 2.21 20.13
N ASN A 249 -6.56 2.65 20.32
CA ASN A 249 -5.70 2.12 21.37
C ASN A 249 -6.22 2.47 22.78
N ILE A 250 -6.79 3.67 22.94
CA ILE A 250 -7.33 4.14 24.22
C ILE A 250 -8.59 3.34 24.61
N ILE A 251 -9.44 3.04 23.63
CA ILE A 251 -10.69 2.30 23.84
C ILE A 251 -10.53 0.78 23.79
N GLY A 252 -9.32 0.28 23.43
CA GLY A 252 -9.01 -1.14 23.38
C GLY A 252 -9.78 -1.93 22.31
N ILE A 253 -10.10 -1.29 21.18
CA ILE A 253 -10.84 -1.89 20.06
C ILE A 253 -9.89 -2.02 18.86
N GLU A 254 -9.90 -3.16 18.19
CA GLU A 254 -9.11 -3.40 16.99
C GLU A 254 -9.55 -2.50 15.82
N SER A 255 -8.60 -2.12 14.98
CA SER A 255 -8.86 -1.26 13.81
C SER A 255 -9.84 -1.89 12.82
N ALA A 256 -9.83 -3.22 12.68
CA ALA A 256 -10.80 -3.94 11.86
C ALA A 256 -12.25 -3.73 12.32
N THR A 257 -12.47 -3.77 13.61
CA THR A 257 -13.81 -3.54 14.18
C THR A 257 -14.32 -2.13 13.87
N ILE A 258 -13.45 -1.13 14.00
CA ILE A 258 -13.78 0.27 13.68
C ILE A 258 -14.10 0.43 12.19
N ALA A 259 -13.28 -0.13 11.31
CA ALA A 259 -13.51 -0.04 9.87
C ALA A 259 -14.80 -0.74 9.43
N LEU A 260 -15.04 -1.96 9.90
CA LEU A 260 -16.25 -2.71 9.59
C LEU A 260 -17.51 -2.00 10.13
N THR A 261 -17.44 -1.50 11.36
CA THR A 261 -18.53 -0.71 11.94
C THR A 261 -18.82 0.55 11.10
N GLY A 262 -17.77 1.27 10.70
CA GLY A 262 -17.90 2.43 9.83
C GLY A 262 -18.54 2.09 8.48
N GLY A 263 -18.12 0.99 7.85
CA GLY A 263 -18.71 0.51 6.61
C GLY A 263 -20.20 0.17 6.72
N VAL A 264 -20.57 -0.58 7.76
CA VAL A 264 -21.98 -0.95 8.02
C VAL A 264 -22.81 0.27 8.32
N LEU A 265 -22.33 1.18 9.16
CA LEU A 265 -23.05 2.43 9.47
C LEU A 265 -23.25 3.30 8.23
N ALA A 266 -22.26 3.34 7.34
CA ALA A 266 -22.39 4.08 6.08
C ALA A 266 -23.48 3.49 5.17
N ILE A 267 -23.54 2.16 5.02
CA ILE A 267 -24.59 1.47 4.27
C ILE A 267 -25.98 1.82 4.85
N LEU A 268 -26.14 1.70 6.16
CA LEU A 268 -27.41 1.94 6.84
C LEU A 268 -27.83 3.42 6.77
N ALA A 269 -26.92 4.34 7.11
CA ALA A 269 -27.21 5.76 7.13
C ALA A 269 -27.50 6.33 5.74
N CYS A 270 -26.84 5.84 4.72
CA CYS A 270 -27.03 6.28 3.33
C CYS A 270 -28.12 5.49 2.58
N SER A 271 -28.67 4.44 3.19
CA SER A 271 -29.70 3.58 2.58
C SER A 271 -29.31 3.07 1.20
N VAL A 272 -28.05 2.70 1.04
CA VAL A 272 -27.54 2.10 -0.22
C VAL A 272 -27.75 0.59 -0.20
N ASP A 273 -27.85 -0.02 -1.40
CA ASP A 273 -27.98 -1.47 -1.50
C ASP A 273 -26.70 -2.18 -1.04
N PRO A 274 -26.74 -2.99 0.03
CA PRO A 274 -25.59 -3.72 0.50
C PRO A 274 -24.96 -4.66 -0.56
N HIS A 275 -25.79 -5.25 -1.41
CA HIS A 275 -25.34 -6.17 -2.45
C HIS A 275 -24.45 -5.47 -3.50
N GLU A 276 -24.79 -4.25 -3.87
CA GLU A 276 -23.94 -3.45 -4.76
C GLU A 276 -22.59 -3.13 -4.12
N ILE A 277 -22.61 -2.71 -2.85
CA ILE A 277 -21.39 -2.37 -2.12
C ILE A 277 -20.50 -3.62 -1.94
N PHE A 278 -21.07 -4.73 -1.50
CA PHE A 278 -20.30 -5.97 -1.30
C PHE A 278 -19.73 -6.54 -2.60
N ARG A 279 -20.42 -6.36 -3.72
CA ARG A 279 -19.91 -6.77 -5.04
C ARG A 279 -18.66 -5.99 -5.45
N ASP A 280 -18.55 -4.72 -5.05
CA ASP A 280 -17.45 -3.84 -5.38
C ASP A 280 -16.22 -4.04 -4.45
N VAL A 281 -16.34 -4.85 -3.40
CA VAL A 281 -15.21 -5.23 -2.54
C VAL A 281 -14.20 -6.06 -3.34
N ASP A 282 -12.93 -5.78 -3.19
CA ASP A 282 -11.84 -6.53 -3.83
C ASP A 282 -11.60 -7.88 -3.11
N TRP A 283 -12.50 -8.81 -3.36
CA TRP A 283 -12.43 -10.17 -2.81
C TRP A 283 -11.17 -10.92 -3.25
N ASP A 284 -10.67 -10.65 -4.44
CA ASP A 284 -9.43 -11.26 -4.94
C ASP A 284 -8.26 -10.94 -4.00
N SER A 285 -8.09 -9.68 -3.66
CA SER A 285 -7.05 -9.27 -2.70
C SER A 285 -7.25 -9.88 -1.32
N LEU A 286 -8.47 -9.93 -0.78
CA LEU A 286 -8.75 -10.53 0.52
C LEU A 286 -8.42 -12.03 0.56
N PHE A 287 -8.81 -12.79 -0.45
CA PHE A 287 -8.46 -14.19 -0.57
C PHE A 287 -6.97 -14.41 -0.82
N PHE A 288 -6.33 -13.51 -1.55
CA PHE A 288 -4.88 -13.51 -1.71
C PHE A 288 -4.15 -13.42 -0.36
N PHE A 289 -4.57 -12.51 0.52
CA PHE A 289 -4.01 -12.39 1.86
C PHE A 289 -4.20 -13.67 2.68
N ILE A 290 -5.38 -14.26 2.65
CA ILE A 290 -5.66 -15.52 3.36
C ILE A 290 -4.68 -16.61 2.94
N GLY A 291 -4.54 -16.85 1.65
CA GLY A 291 -3.63 -17.86 1.12
C GLY A 291 -2.17 -17.57 1.46
N LEU A 292 -1.75 -16.33 1.30
CA LEU A 292 -0.39 -15.88 1.55
C LEU A 292 0.02 -16.07 3.01
N PHE A 293 -0.81 -15.71 3.96
CA PHE A 293 -0.54 -15.89 5.38
C PHE A 293 -0.29 -17.37 5.74
N ILE A 294 -1.03 -18.28 5.16
CA ILE A 294 -0.84 -19.72 5.39
C ILE A 294 0.46 -20.22 4.76
N VAL A 295 0.78 -19.79 3.54
CA VAL A 295 2.03 -20.19 2.86
C VAL A 295 3.26 -19.71 3.64
N VAL A 296 3.24 -18.46 4.12
CA VAL A 296 4.31 -17.93 4.97
C VAL A 296 4.36 -18.65 6.32
N GLY A 297 3.21 -19.00 6.88
CA GLY A 297 3.12 -19.84 8.08
C GLY A 297 3.84 -21.18 7.92
N GLY A 298 3.81 -21.76 6.74
CA GLY A 298 4.58 -22.97 6.41
C GLY A 298 6.10 -22.76 6.51
N LEU A 299 6.60 -21.60 6.08
CA LEU A 299 8.01 -21.24 6.25
C LEU A 299 8.38 -21.03 7.72
N GLU A 300 7.47 -20.50 8.51
CA GLU A 300 7.67 -20.26 9.93
C GLU A 300 7.74 -21.56 10.72
N THR A 301 6.78 -22.44 10.54
CA THR A 301 6.69 -23.74 11.26
C THR A 301 7.84 -24.69 10.94
N THR A 302 8.42 -24.62 9.76
CA THR A 302 9.52 -25.49 9.31
C THR A 302 10.91 -24.94 9.67
N GLY A 303 11.01 -23.77 10.28
CA GLY A 303 12.27 -23.16 10.69
C GLY A 303 12.99 -22.37 9.60
N VAL A 304 12.41 -22.21 8.41
CA VAL A 304 13.01 -21.42 7.33
C VAL A 304 13.19 -19.94 7.74
N ILE A 305 12.16 -19.36 8.37
CA ILE A 305 12.20 -17.98 8.88
C ILE A 305 13.32 -17.81 9.90
N SER A 306 13.46 -18.74 10.85
CA SER A 306 14.51 -18.71 11.85
C SER A 306 15.91 -18.80 11.24
N ALA A 307 16.10 -19.66 10.23
CA ALA A 307 17.37 -19.78 9.50
C ALA A 307 17.73 -18.49 8.75
N LEU A 308 16.75 -17.85 8.10
CA LEU A 308 16.95 -16.58 7.41
C LEU A 308 17.27 -15.44 8.40
N ALA A 309 16.61 -15.41 9.57
CA ALA A 309 16.88 -14.44 10.62
C ALA A 309 18.33 -14.54 11.13
N GLN A 310 18.79 -15.74 11.42
CA GLN A 310 20.18 -15.99 11.86
C GLN A 310 21.20 -15.60 10.78
N ALA A 311 20.93 -15.94 9.53
CA ALA A 311 21.79 -15.55 8.42
C ALA A 311 21.87 -14.02 8.24
N GLY A 312 20.73 -13.33 8.35
CA GLY A 312 20.67 -11.86 8.29
C GLY A 312 21.45 -11.19 9.43
N ILE A 313 21.27 -11.67 10.65
CA ILE A 313 22.00 -11.16 11.82
C ILE A 313 23.52 -11.37 11.66
N SER A 314 23.91 -12.57 11.22
CA SER A 314 25.33 -12.90 11.02
C SER A 314 25.97 -12.04 9.93
N ALA A 315 25.24 -11.71 8.88
CA ALA A 315 25.73 -10.91 7.76
C ALA A 315 26.12 -9.47 8.16
N VAL A 316 25.47 -8.91 9.18
CA VAL A 316 25.73 -7.56 9.70
C VAL A 316 26.48 -7.55 11.03
N GLY A 317 26.94 -8.70 11.52
CA GLY A 317 27.65 -8.83 12.79
C GLY A 317 26.81 -8.55 14.02
N GLY A 318 25.48 -8.63 13.94
CA GLY A 318 24.55 -8.39 15.05
C GLY A 318 24.34 -6.91 15.40
N ASP A 319 24.84 -5.97 14.60
CA ASP A 319 24.66 -4.54 14.83
C ASP A 319 23.23 -4.10 14.47
N PRO A 320 22.43 -3.56 15.42
CA PRO A 320 21.06 -3.16 15.17
C PRO A 320 20.91 -2.04 14.12
N GLU A 321 21.85 -1.09 14.09
CA GLU A 321 21.84 0.00 13.10
C GLU A 321 22.07 -0.55 11.69
N ALA A 322 23.11 -1.35 11.48
CA ALA A 322 23.39 -1.98 10.20
C ALA A 322 22.24 -2.89 9.75
N LEU A 323 21.63 -3.62 10.67
CA LEU A 323 20.47 -4.48 10.39
C LEU A 323 19.28 -3.66 9.93
N THR A 324 18.99 -2.54 10.58
CA THR A 324 17.89 -1.64 10.25
C THR A 324 18.03 -1.07 8.83
N PHE A 325 19.21 -0.57 8.47
CA PHE A 325 19.44 -0.05 7.12
C PHE A 325 19.49 -1.15 6.06
N THR A 326 19.94 -2.34 6.42
CA THR A 326 19.84 -3.51 5.55
C THR A 326 18.39 -3.86 5.27
N ILE A 327 17.52 -3.87 6.28
CA ILE A 327 16.08 -4.08 6.12
C ILE A 327 15.48 -3.01 5.20
N LEU A 328 15.80 -1.73 5.42
CA LEU A 328 15.29 -0.64 4.59
C LEU A 328 15.65 -0.82 3.10
N TRP A 329 16.92 -1.02 2.80
CA TRP A 329 17.40 -1.10 1.42
C TRP A 329 17.03 -2.41 0.75
N LEU A 330 17.11 -3.52 1.47
CA LEU A 330 16.64 -4.82 0.96
C LEU A 330 15.14 -4.77 0.65
N SER A 331 14.35 -4.21 1.55
CA SER A 331 12.90 -4.04 1.35
C SER A 331 12.61 -3.14 0.15
N GLY A 332 13.33 -2.03 0.02
CA GLY A 332 13.16 -1.11 -1.08
C GLY A 332 13.51 -1.72 -2.44
N ILE A 333 14.66 -2.36 -2.54
CA ILE A 333 15.10 -2.97 -3.81
C ILE A 333 14.27 -4.21 -4.14
N ALA A 334 14.01 -5.09 -3.19
CA ALA A 334 13.19 -6.28 -3.40
C ALA A 334 11.75 -5.89 -3.80
N SER A 335 11.14 -4.94 -3.12
CA SER A 335 9.80 -4.47 -3.41
C SER A 335 9.67 -3.77 -4.75
N ALA A 336 10.75 -3.31 -5.36
CA ALA A 336 10.73 -2.78 -6.71
C ALA A 336 10.44 -3.87 -7.77
N PHE A 337 10.81 -5.11 -7.51
CA PHE A 337 10.69 -6.23 -8.44
C PHE A 337 9.73 -7.32 -8.00
N ILE A 338 9.34 -7.31 -6.73
CA ILE A 338 8.41 -8.25 -6.12
C ILE A 338 7.31 -7.42 -5.46
N ASP A 339 6.05 -7.80 -5.62
CA ASP A 339 4.92 -7.11 -4.97
C ASP A 339 5.20 -6.93 -3.47
N ASN A 340 4.94 -5.73 -2.94
CA ASN A 340 5.25 -5.35 -1.56
C ASN A 340 4.46 -6.16 -0.52
N ILE A 341 3.29 -6.68 -0.86
CA ILE A 341 2.44 -7.45 0.06
C ILE A 341 3.09 -8.78 0.45
N PRO A 342 3.41 -9.70 -0.50
CA PRO A 342 4.03 -10.96 -0.14
C PRO A 342 5.43 -10.78 0.45
N PHE A 343 6.17 -9.78 0.03
CA PHE A 343 7.46 -9.46 0.64
C PHE A 343 7.29 -9.09 2.13
N THR A 344 6.36 -8.20 2.44
CA THR A 344 6.09 -7.78 3.83
C THR A 344 5.58 -8.94 4.68
N ALA A 345 4.70 -9.78 4.15
CA ALA A 345 4.20 -10.97 4.85
C ALA A 345 5.32 -11.90 5.29
N THR A 346 6.36 -12.04 4.48
CA THR A 346 7.55 -12.84 4.79
C THR A 346 8.48 -12.14 5.78
N MET A 347 8.64 -10.83 5.66
CA MET A 347 9.55 -10.06 6.51
C MET A 347 9.03 -9.87 7.94
N ILE A 348 7.73 -9.84 8.16
CA ILE A 348 7.16 -9.66 9.51
C ILE A 348 7.63 -10.74 10.47
N PRO A 349 7.43 -12.06 10.23
CA PRO A 349 7.93 -13.09 11.12
C PRO A 349 9.46 -13.11 11.17
N LEU A 350 10.14 -12.74 10.09
CA LEU A 350 11.60 -12.63 10.04
C LEU A 350 12.12 -11.57 11.01
N ILE A 351 11.55 -10.38 11.02
CA ILE A 351 11.94 -9.29 11.94
C ILE A 351 11.59 -9.66 13.38
N HIS A 352 10.43 -10.26 13.64
CA HIS A 352 10.09 -10.77 14.96
C HIS A 352 11.16 -11.73 15.49
N ASN A 353 11.57 -12.67 14.66
CA ASN A 353 12.59 -13.66 15.01
C ASN A 353 13.96 -12.98 15.26
N MET A 354 14.34 -12.00 14.44
CA MET A 354 15.56 -11.22 14.64
C MET A 354 15.53 -10.45 15.96
N GLN A 355 14.42 -9.79 16.27
CA GLN A 355 14.25 -9.04 17.52
C GLN A 355 14.34 -9.96 18.74
N GLU A 356 13.73 -11.13 18.68
CA GLU A 356 13.81 -12.13 19.74
C GLU A 356 15.23 -12.63 19.95
N LEU A 357 15.93 -13.00 18.89
CA LEU A 357 17.32 -13.49 18.95
C LEU A 357 18.31 -12.44 19.45
N LEU A 358 18.08 -11.18 19.16
CA LEU A 358 18.94 -10.07 19.61
C LEU A 358 18.50 -9.43 20.93
N GLY A 359 17.36 -9.85 21.50
CA GLY A 359 16.79 -9.22 22.69
C GLY A 359 16.33 -7.78 22.47
N LEU A 360 15.91 -7.43 21.25
CA LEU A 360 15.52 -6.08 20.81
C LEU A 360 14.00 -5.92 20.69
N ALA A 361 13.23 -6.37 21.66
CA ALA A 361 11.77 -6.35 21.63
C ALA A 361 11.15 -4.95 21.41
N HIS A 362 11.90 -3.89 21.68
CA HIS A 362 11.45 -2.49 21.57
C HIS A 362 12.15 -1.72 20.42
N ALA A 363 12.77 -2.43 19.49
CA ALA A 363 13.42 -1.80 18.33
C ALA A 363 12.41 -1.49 17.21
N ASP A 364 11.48 -0.55 17.46
CA ASP A 364 10.41 -0.20 16.53
C ASP A 364 10.94 0.40 15.23
N TYR A 365 12.13 0.96 15.22
CA TYR A 365 12.81 1.46 14.04
C TYR A 365 13.02 0.39 12.95
N MET A 366 13.09 -0.88 13.31
CA MET A 366 13.15 -1.99 12.34
C MET A 366 11.83 -2.14 11.59
N TRP A 367 10.70 -1.92 12.26
CA TRP A 367 9.37 -1.91 11.64
C TRP A 367 9.19 -0.73 10.70
N TRP A 368 9.70 0.44 11.08
CA TRP A 368 9.69 1.62 10.22
C TRP A 368 10.55 1.42 8.98
N ALA A 369 11.69 0.78 9.11
CA ALA A 369 12.55 0.43 7.98
C ALA A 369 11.84 -0.49 6.98
N LEU A 370 11.13 -1.52 7.48
CA LEU A 370 10.33 -2.41 6.63
C LEU A 370 9.18 -1.66 5.96
N SER A 371 8.39 -0.91 6.73
CA SER A 371 7.25 -0.13 6.23
C SER A 371 7.66 0.81 5.11
N ILE A 372 8.62 1.66 5.38
CA ILE A 372 9.12 2.68 4.44
C ILE A 372 9.76 2.01 3.22
N GLY A 373 10.61 1.01 3.43
CA GLY A 373 11.27 0.29 2.34
C GLY A 373 10.28 -0.41 1.42
N ALA A 374 9.34 -1.15 1.96
CA ALA A 374 8.34 -1.87 1.18
C ALA A 374 7.41 -0.92 0.39
N CYS A 375 6.91 0.14 1.03
CA CYS A 375 6.02 1.10 0.37
C CYS A 375 6.74 1.90 -0.72
N TYR A 376 7.93 2.41 -0.45
CA TYR A 376 8.65 3.23 -1.43
C TYR A 376 9.31 2.40 -2.54
N GLY A 377 9.74 1.19 -2.22
CA GLY A 377 10.28 0.26 -3.20
C GLY A 377 9.30 -0.05 -4.33
N GLY A 378 8.01 -0.09 -4.02
CA GLY A 378 6.94 -0.27 -4.99
C GLY A 378 6.96 0.74 -6.14
N ASN A 379 7.55 1.91 -5.95
CA ASN A 379 7.70 2.92 -6.99
C ASN A 379 8.80 2.60 -8.04
N GLY A 380 9.61 1.59 -7.83
CA GLY A 380 10.77 1.33 -8.69
C GLY A 380 10.42 0.80 -10.07
N THR A 381 9.45 -0.10 -10.16
CA THR A 381 8.99 -0.70 -11.42
C THR A 381 7.46 -0.85 -11.44
N ILE A 382 6.90 -1.12 -12.62
CA ILE A 382 5.45 -1.36 -12.77
C ILE A 382 4.96 -2.49 -11.87
N ILE A 383 5.73 -3.55 -11.72
CA ILE A 383 5.34 -4.73 -10.93
C ILE A 383 5.61 -4.59 -9.43
N GLY A 384 6.24 -3.49 -9.01
CA GLY A 384 6.62 -3.28 -7.61
C GLY A 384 5.45 -3.04 -6.65
N ALA A 385 4.32 -2.59 -7.16
CA ALA A 385 3.10 -2.40 -6.36
C ALA A 385 1.85 -2.54 -7.22
N SER A 386 0.77 -3.03 -6.62
CA SER A 386 -0.52 -3.23 -7.31
C SER A 386 -1.08 -1.95 -7.95
N PRO A 387 -1.02 -0.75 -7.33
CA PRO A 387 -1.48 0.48 -7.97
C PRO A 387 -0.83 0.75 -9.32
N ASN A 388 0.45 0.44 -9.47
CA ASN A 388 1.20 0.68 -10.70
C ASN A 388 0.62 -0.14 -11.87
N VAL A 389 0.41 -1.43 -11.63
CA VAL A 389 -0.17 -2.37 -12.62
C VAL A 389 -1.57 -1.95 -13.02
N ILE A 390 -2.38 -1.54 -12.04
CA ILE A 390 -3.77 -1.12 -12.27
C ILE A 390 -3.82 0.14 -13.13
N VAL A 391 -3.03 1.15 -12.80
CA VAL A 391 -2.98 2.38 -13.60
C VAL A 391 -2.51 2.10 -15.02
N ALA A 392 -1.47 1.29 -15.18
CA ALA A 392 -0.97 0.89 -16.49
C ALA A 392 -2.03 0.13 -17.30
N ALA A 393 -2.78 -0.76 -16.66
CA ALA A 393 -3.86 -1.52 -17.32
C ALA A 393 -5.03 -0.61 -17.72
N LEU A 394 -5.44 0.31 -16.86
CA LEU A 394 -6.49 1.28 -17.17
C LEU A 394 -6.07 2.22 -18.32
N ALA A 395 -4.83 2.68 -18.30
CA ALA A 395 -4.27 3.51 -19.37
C ALA A 395 -4.24 2.75 -20.71
N ALA A 396 -3.82 1.48 -20.71
CA ALA A 396 -3.75 0.64 -21.90
C ALA A 396 -5.13 0.42 -22.54
N LYS A 397 -6.19 0.24 -21.73
CA LYS A 397 -7.59 0.14 -22.24
C LYS A 397 -8.02 1.39 -22.98
N GLU A 398 -7.49 2.53 -22.65
CA GLU A 398 -7.79 3.82 -23.27
C GLU A 398 -6.79 4.22 -24.38
N GLY A 399 -5.89 3.32 -24.75
CA GLY A 399 -4.92 3.50 -25.82
C GLY A 399 -3.59 4.15 -25.41
N TYR A 400 -3.33 4.29 -24.11
CA TYR A 400 -2.10 4.85 -23.57
C TYR A 400 -1.23 3.75 -22.97
N ASN A 401 -0.07 3.49 -23.56
CA ASN A 401 0.79 2.40 -23.14
C ASN A 401 1.92 2.92 -22.24
N ILE A 402 1.92 2.50 -20.97
CA ILE A 402 3.03 2.71 -20.03
C ILE A 402 3.88 1.44 -20.04
N THR A 403 5.01 1.48 -20.74
CA THR A 403 5.91 0.34 -20.82
C THR A 403 6.72 0.17 -19.53
N PHE A 404 7.14 -1.07 -19.24
CA PHE A 404 8.00 -1.37 -18.10
C PHE A 404 9.28 -0.52 -18.09
N GLY A 405 9.97 -0.44 -19.25
CA GLY A 405 11.21 0.31 -19.39
C GLY A 405 11.04 1.81 -19.19
N HIS A 406 9.96 2.38 -19.75
CA HIS A 406 9.65 3.82 -19.57
C HIS A 406 9.34 4.14 -18.11
N PHE A 407 8.51 3.32 -17.48
CA PHE A 407 8.18 3.47 -16.06
C PHE A 407 9.43 3.38 -15.18
N MET A 408 10.24 2.34 -15.36
CA MET A 408 11.46 2.14 -14.59
C MET A 408 12.44 3.31 -14.76
N LEU A 409 12.63 3.78 -15.99
CA LEU A 409 13.51 4.93 -16.26
C LEU A 409 13.08 6.21 -15.56
N LYS A 410 11.77 6.45 -15.47
CA LYS A 410 11.19 7.66 -14.85
C LYS A 410 11.01 7.52 -13.34
N CYS A 411 10.70 6.35 -12.82
CA CYS A 411 10.27 6.16 -11.44
C CYS A 411 11.35 5.56 -10.54
N PHE A 412 12.23 4.71 -11.06
CA PHE A 412 13.30 4.09 -10.27
C PHE A 412 14.24 5.12 -9.62
N PRO A 413 14.68 6.20 -10.31
CA PRO A 413 15.47 7.25 -9.67
C PRO A 413 14.73 7.92 -8.51
N MET A 414 13.43 8.15 -8.63
CA MET A 414 12.63 8.71 -7.53
C MET A 414 12.54 7.74 -6.35
N MET A 415 12.38 6.45 -6.59
CA MET A 415 12.45 5.43 -5.55
C MET A 415 13.78 5.50 -4.79
N LEU A 416 14.90 5.60 -5.49
CA LEU A 416 16.21 5.75 -4.86
C LEU A 416 16.31 7.03 -4.01
N VAL A 417 15.77 8.13 -4.48
CA VAL A 417 15.69 9.39 -3.71
C VAL A 417 14.90 9.17 -2.42
N THR A 418 13.76 8.51 -2.47
CA THR A 418 12.94 8.23 -1.28
C THR A 418 13.64 7.31 -0.28
N LEU A 419 14.42 6.33 -0.75
CA LEU A 419 15.21 5.46 0.12
C LEU A 419 16.39 6.21 0.77
N LEU A 420 17.05 7.10 0.03
CA LEU A 420 18.14 7.94 0.56
C LEU A 420 17.62 8.92 1.62
N THR A 421 16.54 9.63 1.35
CA THR A 421 15.91 10.54 2.32
C THR A 421 15.46 9.78 3.56
N SER A 422 14.92 8.58 3.40
CA SER A 422 14.50 7.72 4.49
C SER A 422 15.67 7.21 5.32
N THR A 423 16.80 6.89 4.69
CA THR A 423 18.04 6.52 5.38
C THR A 423 18.50 7.65 6.30
N ILE A 424 18.55 8.87 5.79
CA ILE A 424 18.92 10.05 6.58
C ILE A 424 17.90 10.27 7.70
N TYR A 425 16.61 10.17 7.40
CA TYR A 425 15.54 10.37 8.38
C TYR A 425 15.61 9.37 9.55
N LEU A 426 15.74 8.07 9.26
CA LEU A 426 15.85 7.04 10.30
C LEU A 426 17.13 7.18 11.12
N TYR A 427 18.24 7.51 10.45
CA TYR A 427 19.49 7.74 11.16
C TYR A 427 19.38 8.92 12.14
N VAL A 428 18.92 10.07 11.67
CA VAL A 428 18.78 11.27 12.50
C VAL A 428 17.80 11.04 13.65
N ARG A 429 16.68 10.42 13.38
CA ARG A 429 15.62 10.26 14.37
C ARG A 429 15.93 9.23 15.44
N TYR A 430 16.49 8.07 15.09
CA TYR A 430 16.62 6.95 16.00
C TYR A 430 18.04 6.65 16.45
N PHE A 431 19.05 7.00 15.66
CA PHE A 431 20.45 6.65 15.97
C PHE A 431 21.28 7.86 16.37
N LEU A 432 21.04 9.04 15.78
CA LEU A 432 21.81 10.24 16.12
C LEU A 432 21.34 10.88 17.43
N PHE A 433 20.03 11.02 17.63
CA PHE A 433 19.46 11.67 18.83
C PHE A 433 18.92 10.69 19.86
N GLY A 434 19.00 9.38 19.62
CA GLY A 434 18.70 8.35 20.62
C GLY A 434 17.28 8.42 21.18
N THR A 435 16.29 8.84 20.38
CA THR A 435 14.88 8.78 20.79
C THR A 435 14.38 7.36 20.63
N PRO A 436 13.94 6.70 21.72
CA PRO A 436 13.43 5.34 21.67
C PRO A 436 12.17 5.20 20.81
#